data_c0df55083d60728eae9ee597df3eaa46
#
_entry.id   c0df55083d60728eae9ee597df3eaa46
#
_cell.length_a   1.000
_cell.length_b   1.000
_cell.length_c   1.000
_cell.angle_alpha   90.00
_cell.angle_beta   90.00
_cell.angle_gamma   90.00
#
_symmetry.space_group_name_H-M   'P 1'
#
loop_
_entity.id
_entity.type
_entity.pdbx_description
1 polymer ?
#
loop_
_entity_poly.entity_id
_entity_poly.type
_entity_poly.pdbx_seq_one_letter_code
_entity_poly.pdbx_strand_id
1 'polypeptide(L)'
;MAYRRTSRVVQRLAARQIAIMAAAQTLAAESGMATVQIAPVAARAGIAAGTVYRYFPAKTDLVRALVTTVAEHEIGAMRRAADAAPGPLSGLAAAVLTFAARAIRNRRLTWAVIAEPVDAEVDAVQLDYRRLLAAELESRIQAAQAGGHLPVQDPALVSAALIGILLEGLFGPLAPASSDAPGKTRETVQTLTLLSLRALGIVDARARGLV
;
A
#
# COMPACT_ATOMS: atom_id res chain seq x y z
N MET A 1 25.60 32.81 11.84
CA MET A 1 24.66 32.52 12.97
C MET A 1 23.55 31.59 12.47
N ALA A 2 23.52 30.33 12.92
CA ALA A 2 22.45 29.40 12.55
C ALA A 2 21.17 29.78 13.31
N TYR A 3 20.12 30.19 12.60
CA TYR A 3 18.81 30.51 13.17
C TYR A 3 18.18 29.25 13.77
N ARG A 4 18.20 29.12 15.08
CA ARG A 4 17.59 28.01 15.84
C ARG A 4 16.06 28.16 15.72
N ARG A 5 15.44 27.39 14.81
CA ARG A 5 13.95 27.34 14.72
C ARG A 5 13.39 26.95 16.07
N THR A 6 12.52 27.77 16.65
CA THR A 6 11.86 27.45 17.92
C THR A 6 10.98 26.21 17.74
N SER A 7 10.83 25.38 18.78
CA SER A 7 9.99 24.17 18.77
C SER A 7 8.59 24.44 18.20
N ARG A 8 8.02 25.59 18.49
CA ARG A 8 6.70 26.05 18.00
C ARG A 8 6.67 26.26 16.47
N VAL A 9 7.76 26.72 15.87
CA VAL A 9 7.87 26.88 14.41
C VAL A 9 7.96 25.50 13.74
N VAL A 10 8.75 24.58 14.30
CA VAL A 10 8.88 23.21 13.79
C VAL A 10 7.53 22.48 13.84
N GLN A 11 6.82 22.57 14.96
CA GLN A 11 5.49 21.96 15.10
C GLN A 11 4.46 22.52 14.11
N ARG A 12 4.47 23.82 13.87
CA ARG A 12 3.55 24.48 12.92
C ARG A 12 3.87 24.08 11.46
N LEU A 13 5.14 23.89 11.12
CA LEU A 13 5.55 23.39 9.81
C LEU A 13 5.12 21.94 9.61
N ALA A 14 5.34 21.07 10.60
CA ALA A 14 4.91 19.68 10.56
C ALA A 14 3.38 19.55 10.44
N ALA A 15 2.62 20.30 11.24
CA ALA A 15 1.15 20.31 11.18
C ALA A 15 0.63 20.72 9.79
N ARG A 16 1.28 21.68 9.11
CA ARG A 16 0.90 22.07 7.74
C ARG A 16 1.23 20.99 6.73
N GLN A 17 2.37 20.34 6.83
CA GLN A 17 2.72 19.23 5.96
C GLN A 17 1.72 18.10 6.11
N ILE A 18 1.34 17.75 7.34
CA ILE A 18 0.30 16.74 7.63
C ILE A 18 -1.04 17.14 6.98
N ALA A 19 -1.46 18.40 7.10
CA ALA A 19 -2.70 18.87 6.48
C ALA A 19 -2.67 18.79 4.95
N ILE A 20 -1.55 19.13 4.30
CA ILE A 20 -1.37 18.99 2.85
C ILE A 20 -1.48 17.52 2.44
N MET A 21 -0.78 16.64 3.17
CA MET A 21 -0.80 15.20 2.87
C MET A 21 -2.20 14.59 3.08
N ALA A 22 -2.91 14.96 4.14
CA ALA A 22 -4.29 14.54 4.37
C ALA A 22 -5.23 14.99 3.24
N ALA A 23 -5.09 16.24 2.77
CA ALA A 23 -5.86 16.75 1.64
C ALA A 23 -5.56 15.99 0.34
N ALA A 24 -4.29 15.70 0.05
CA ALA A 24 -3.87 14.92 -1.12
C ALA A 24 -4.43 13.48 -1.05
N GLN A 25 -4.34 12.85 0.10
CA GLN A 25 -4.88 11.50 0.34
C GLN A 25 -6.40 11.45 0.15
N THR A 26 -7.12 12.45 0.65
CA THR A 26 -8.58 12.54 0.48
C THR A 26 -8.96 12.71 -0.99
N LEU A 27 -8.28 13.58 -1.74
CA LEU A 27 -8.51 13.76 -3.18
C LEU A 27 -8.24 12.47 -3.97
N ALA A 28 -7.13 11.78 -3.68
CA ALA A 28 -6.83 10.50 -4.30
C ALA A 28 -7.91 9.44 -4.00
N ALA A 29 -8.40 9.39 -2.76
CA ALA A 29 -9.45 8.45 -2.35
C ALA A 29 -10.82 8.75 -2.97
N GLU A 30 -11.17 10.02 -3.13
CA GLU A 30 -12.47 10.44 -3.68
C GLU A 30 -12.50 10.41 -5.21
N SER A 31 -11.44 10.91 -5.85
CA SER A 31 -11.46 11.26 -7.28
C SER A 31 -10.26 10.72 -8.08
N GLY A 32 -9.35 9.99 -7.45
CA GLY A 32 -8.20 9.36 -8.09
C GLY A 32 -6.95 10.23 -8.14
N MET A 33 -5.84 9.61 -8.58
CA MET A 33 -4.51 10.23 -8.56
C MET A 33 -4.41 11.44 -9.49
N ALA A 34 -5.12 11.46 -10.60
CA ALA A 34 -5.12 12.59 -11.54
C ALA A 34 -5.56 13.93 -10.88
N THR A 35 -6.36 13.87 -9.81
CA THR A 35 -6.84 15.06 -9.07
C THR A 35 -5.84 15.58 -8.04
N VAL A 36 -4.78 14.83 -7.75
CA VAL A 36 -3.70 15.24 -6.85
C VAL A 36 -2.80 16.25 -7.55
N GLN A 37 -3.27 17.49 -7.56
CA GLN A 37 -2.60 18.65 -8.14
C GLN A 37 -2.40 19.72 -7.07
N ILE A 38 -1.42 20.60 -7.23
CA ILE A 38 -1.07 21.63 -6.22
C ILE A 38 -2.28 22.50 -5.86
N ALA A 39 -3.02 23.01 -6.85
CA ALA A 39 -4.15 23.91 -6.60
C ALA A 39 -5.35 23.21 -5.92
N PRO A 40 -5.84 22.04 -6.38
CA PRO A 40 -6.87 21.28 -5.67
C PRO A 40 -6.49 20.90 -4.24
N VAL A 41 -5.23 20.46 -4.02
CA VAL A 41 -4.73 20.11 -2.68
C VAL A 41 -4.68 21.34 -1.77
N ALA A 42 -4.21 22.48 -2.27
CA ALA A 42 -4.19 23.74 -1.54
C ALA A 42 -5.61 24.18 -1.12
N ALA A 43 -6.55 24.15 -2.06
CA ALA A 43 -7.96 24.45 -1.79
C ALA A 43 -8.56 23.53 -0.72
N ARG A 44 -8.34 22.23 -0.83
CA ARG A 44 -8.83 21.23 0.15
C ARG A 44 -8.18 21.41 1.53
N ALA A 45 -6.90 21.79 1.58
CA ALA A 45 -6.17 22.04 2.83
C ALA A 45 -6.46 23.44 3.43
N GLY A 46 -7.24 24.30 2.76
CA GLY A 46 -7.56 25.64 3.22
C GLY A 46 -6.35 26.58 3.25
N ILE A 47 -5.40 26.44 2.32
CA ILE A 47 -4.17 27.23 2.23
C ILE A 47 -3.92 27.73 0.82
N ALA A 48 -3.07 28.77 0.67
CA ALA A 48 -2.66 29.25 -0.64
C ALA A 48 -1.75 28.24 -1.37
N ALA A 49 -1.88 28.11 -2.70
CA ALA A 49 -1.05 27.24 -3.53
C ALA A 49 0.46 27.51 -3.35
N GLY A 50 0.87 28.78 -3.22
CA GLY A 50 2.25 29.16 -2.91
C GLY A 50 2.77 28.58 -1.59
N THR A 51 1.87 28.26 -0.64
CA THR A 51 2.26 27.57 0.58
C THR A 51 2.57 26.10 0.30
N VAL A 52 1.78 25.41 -0.56
CA VAL A 52 2.05 24.02 -0.96
C VAL A 52 3.38 23.92 -1.70
N TYR A 53 3.65 24.84 -2.65
CA TYR A 53 4.93 24.89 -3.38
C TYR A 53 6.18 25.02 -2.48
N ARG A 54 6.04 25.60 -1.29
CA ARG A 54 7.15 25.68 -0.32
C ARG A 54 7.50 24.33 0.32
N TYR A 55 6.56 23.36 0.34
CA TYR A 55 6.77 22.01 0.84
C TYR A 55 7.07 21.01 -0.29
N PHE A 56 6.41 21.21 -1.42
CA PHE A 56 6.47 20.35 -2.60
C PHE A 56 6.67 21.24 -3.83
N PRO A 57 7.93 21.48 -4.26
CA PRO A 57 8.26 22.36 -5.37
C PRO A 57 7.62 21.96 -6.70
N ALA A 58 7.35 20.68 -6.90
CA ALA A 58 6.66 20.15 -8.07
C ALA A 58 5.48 19.23 -7.69
N LYS A 59 4.55 19.01 -8.63
CA LYS A 59 3.48 18.01 -8.51
C LYS A 59 4.05 16.63 -8.18
N THR A 60 5.12 16.24 -8.86
CA THR A 60 5.77 14.94 -8.68
C THR A 60 6.29 14.76 -7.26
N ASP A 61 6.80 15.81 -6.61
CA ASP A 61 7.23 15.74 -5.20
C ASP A 61 6.06 15.47 -4.27
N LEU A 62 4.92 16.12 -4.52
CA LEU A 62 3.69 15.89 -3.75
C LEU A 62 3.17 14.47 -3.94
N VAL A 63 3.10 13.99 -5.18
CA VAL A 63 2.66 12.63 -5.52
C VAL A 63 3.60 11.59 -4.90
N ARG A 64 4.91 11.78 -5.05
CA ARG A 64 5.92 10.91 -4.44
C ARG A 64 5.76 10.83 -2.93
N ALA A 65 5.61 11.95 -2.25
CA ALA A 65 5.40 11.99 -0.82
C ALA A 65 4.11 11.26 -0.39
N LEU A 66 3.01 11.44 -1.15
CA LEU A 66 1.75 10.74 -0.91
C LEU A 66 1.93 9.23 -1.03
N VAL A 67 2.45 8.76 -2.17
CA VAL A 67 2.64 7.33 -2.44
C VAL A 67 3.57 6.70 -1.40
N THR A 68 4.71 7.36 -1.10
CA THR A 68 5.67 6.88 -0.08
C THR A 68 5.02 6.77 1.29
N THR A 69 4.27 7.80 1.73
CA THR A 69 3.59 7.78 3.03
C THR A 69 2.58 6.64 3.13
N VAL A 70 1.80 6.41 2.09
CA VAL A 70 0.83 5.30 2.06
C VAL A 70 1.57 3.96 2.04
N ALA A 71 2.61 3.82 1.20
CA ALA A 71 3.41 2.59 1.10
C ALA A 71 4.04 2.21 2.44
N GLU A 72 4.71 3.15 3.10
CA GLU A 72 5.34 2.93 4.42
C GLU A 72 4.33 2.49 5.47
N HIS A 73 3.15 3.11 5.47
CA HIS A 73 2.08 2.78 6.42
C HIS A 73 1.53 1.36 6.18
N GLU A 74 1.28 0.99 4.92
CA GLU A 74 0.76 -0.33 4.55
C GLU A 74 1.80 -1.44 4.79
N ILE A 75 3.04 -1.25 4.33
CA ILE A 75 4.13 -2.22 4.54
C ILE A 75 4.45 -2.35 6.03
N GLY A 76 4.44 -1.24 6.77
CA GLY A 76 4.59 -1.28 8.22
C GLY A 76 3.50 -2.08 8.93
N ALA A 77 2.25 -2.01 8.46
CA ALA A 77 1.16 -2.83 8.99
C ALA A 77 1.36 -4.33 8.68
N MET A 78 1.79 -4.66 7.44
CA MET A 78 2.13 -6.04 7.05
C MET A 78 3.24 -6.62 7.91
N ARG A 79 4.33 -5.86 8.12
CA ARG A 79 5.46 -6.26 8.97
C ARG A 79 5.01 -6.56 10.39
N ARG A 80 4.29 -5.63 11.02
CA ARG A 80 3.81 -5.84 12.40
C ARG A 80 2.93 -7.09 12.52
N ALA A 81 2.05 -7.35 11.57
CA ALA A 81 1.21 -8.54 11.56
C ALA A 81 2.03 -9.82 11.39
N ALA A 82 3.01 -9.79 10.47
CA ALA A 82 3.89 -10.93 10.22
C ALA A 82 4.80 -11.24 11.41
N ASP A 83 5.37 -10.20 12.04
CA ASP A 83 6.28 -10.35 13.17
C ASP A 83 5.58 -10.81 14.46
N ALA A 84 4.28 -10.54 14.58
CA ALA A 84 3.44 -11.04 15.67
C ALA A 84 2.99 -12.50 15.50
N ALA A 85 3.17 -13.07 14.32
CA ALA A 85 2.75 -14.44 14.03
C ALA A 85 3.77 -15.47 14.57
N PRO A 86 3.33 -16.72 14.94
CA PRO A 86 4.16 -17.69 15.64
C PRO A 86 5.25 -18.36 14.77
N GLY A 87 5.32 -18.09 13.47
CA GLY A 87 6.36 -18.65 12.60
C GLY A 87 6.33 -18.09 11.18
N PRO A 88 7.33 -18.44 10.34
CA PRO A 88 7.52 -17.84 9.02
C PRO A 88 6.32 -17.98 8.09
N LEU A 89 5.68 -19.16 8.08
CA LEU A 89 4.52 -19.42 7.22
C LEU A 89 3.27 -18.64 7.65
N SER A 90 2.99 -18.62 8.95
CA SER A 90 1.90 -17.80 9.50
C SER A 90 2.19 -16.29 9.37
N GLY A 91 3.45 -15.90 9.46
CA GLY A 91 3.90 -14.52 9.19
C GLY A 91 3.62 -14.10 7.74
N LEU A 92 3.94 -14.96 6.77
CA LEU A 92 3.63 -14.72 5.36
C LEU A 92 2.11 -14.61 5.15
N ALA A 93 1.32 -15.53 5.70
CA ALA A 93 -0.14 -15.48 5.62
C ALA A 93 -0.71 -14.19 6.24
N ALA A 94 -0.21 -13.80 7.42
CA ALA A 94 -0.62 -12.57 8.10
C ALA A 94 -0.27 -11.31 7.31
N ALA A 95 0.88 -11.27 6.63
CA ALA A 95 1.26 -10.16 5.75
C ALA A 95 0.28 -10.02 4.57
N VAL A 96 0.01 -11.12 3.85
CA VAL A 96 -0.93 -11.15 2.71
C VAL A 96 -2.34 -10.76 3.14
N LEU A 97 -2.84 -11.37 4.22
CA LEU A 97 -4.17 -11.08 4.78
C LEU A 97 -4.32 -9.62 5.19
N THR A 98 -3.29 -9.07 5.84
CA THR A 98 -3.28 -7.66 6.29
C THR A 98 -3.31 -6.71 5.11
N PHE A 99 -2.50 -6.94 4.08
CA PHE A 99 -2.54 -6.13 2.87
C PHE A 99 -3.91 -6.20 2.21
N ALA A 100 -4.42 -7.41 1.95
CA ALA A 100 -5.71 -7.59 1.30
C ALA A 100 -6.87 -6.91 2.05
N ALA A 101 -6.93 -7.09 3.38
CA ALA A 101 -7.98 -6.49 4.21
C ALA A 101 -7.93 -4.96 4.23
N ARG A 102 -6.74 -4.37 4.26
CA ARG A 102 -6.55 -2.93 4.27
C ARG A 102 -6.78 -2.31 2.88
N ALA A 103 -6.28 -2.97 1.84
CA ALA A 103 -6.43 -2.56 0.45
C ALA A 103 -7.92 -2.51 0.03
N ILE A 104 -8.69 -3.54 0.36
CA ILE A 104 -10.12 -3.57 -0.01
C ILE A 104 -10.94 -2.54 0.78
N ARG A 105 -10.56 -2.26 2.04
CA ARG A 105 -11.21 -1.24 2.88
C ARG A 105 -11.01 0.17 2.32
N ASN A 106 -9.86 0.43 1.72
CA ASN A 106 -9.49 1.72 1.12
C ASN A 106 -9.30 1.57 -0.41
N ARG A 107 -10.16 0.79 -1.06
CA ARG A 107 -10.00 0.32 -2.44
C ARG A 107 -9.62 1.43 -3.41
N ARG A 108 -10.34 2.57 -3.37
CA ARG A 108 -10.10 3.69 -4.30
C ARG A 108 -8.73 4.33 -4.08
N LEU A 109 -8.37 4.60 -2.82
CA LEU A 109 -7.06 5.13 -2.50
C LEU A 109 -5.94 4.16 -2.89
N THR A 110 -6.10 2.87 -2.55
CA THR A 110 -5.09 1.86 -2.87
C THR A 110 -4.86 1.77 -4.37
N TRP A 111 -5.93 1.74 -5.17
CA TRP A 111 -5.83 1.79 -6.63
C TRP A 111 -5.09 3.03 -7.10
N ALA A 112 -5.49 4.21 -6.61
CA ALA A 112 -4.91 5.50 -6.99
C ALA A 112 -3.39 5.55 -6.75
N VAL A 113 -2.91 5.03 -5.61
CA VAL A 113 -1.49 5.13 -5.26
C VAL A 113 -0.62 4.00 -5.80
N ILE A 114 -1.19 2.89 -6.27
CA ILE A 114 -0.38 1.71 -6.65
C ILE A 114 -0.44 1.37 -8.15
N ALA A 115 -1.53 1.71 -8.85
CA ALA A 115 -1.74 1.21 -10.21
C ALA A 115 -2.64 2.07 -11.11
N GLU A 116 -3.27 3.16 -10.65
CA GLU A 116 -4.12 3.99 -11.51
C GLU A 116 -3.28 4.69 -12.59
N PRO A 117 -3.51 4.45 -13.89
CA PRO A 117 -2.73 5.09 -14.95
C PRO A 117 -3.00 6.60 -14.98
N VAL A 118 -1.95 7.42 -14.99
CA VAL A 118 -2.06 8.89 -15.05
C VAL A 118 -1.07 9.49 -16.05
N ASP A 119 0.22 9.39 -15.76
CA ASP A 119 1.33 9.83 -16.59
C ASP A 119 2.62 9.09 -16.17
N ALA A 120 3.65 9.15 -17.01
CA ALA A 120 4.89 8.39 -16.79
C ALA A 120 5.59 8.71 -15.46
N GLU A 121 5.46 9.94 -14.95
CA GLU A 121 6.07 10.32 -13.66
C GLU A 121 5.33 9.67 -12.49
N VAL A 122 4.01 9.67 -12.53
CA VAL A 122 3.17 8.99 -11.52
C VAL A 122 3.37 7.48 -11.60
N ASP A 123 3.37 6.91 -12.80
CA ASP A 123 3.57 5.48 -13.03
C ASP A 123 4.91 4.98 -12.47
N ALA A 124 5.99 5.79 -12.60
CA ALA A 124 7.28 5.48 -12.02
C ALA A 124 7.24 5.43 -10.48
N VAL A 125 6.56 6.38 -9.85
CA VAL A 125 6.39 6.42 -8.38
C VAL A 125 5.55 5.25 -7.88
N GLN A 126 4.49 4.89 -8.61
CA GLN A 126 3.67 3.71 -8.30
C GLN A 126 4.45 2.40 -8.44
N LEU A 127 5.34 2.33 -9.44
CA LEU A 127 6.25 1.19 -9.60
C LEU A 127 7.19 1.04 -8.40
N ASP A 128 7.69 2.13 -7.85
CA ASP A 128 8.53 2.08 -6.64
C ASP A 128 7.75 1.50 -5.44
N TYR A 129 6.48 1.86 -5.28
CA TYR A 129 5.63 1.22 -4.25
C TYR A 129 5.49 -0.29 -4.48
N ARG A 130 5.21 -0.72 -5.71
CA ARG A 130 5.11 -2.15 -6.04
C ARG A 130 6.42 -2.90 -5.77
N ARG A 131 7.58 -2.27 -6.01
CA ARG A 131 8.90 -2.84 -5.67
C ARG A 131 9.09 -3.02 -4.17
N LEU A 132 8.68 -2.03 -3.36
CA LEU A 132 8.75 -2.13 -1.90
C LEU A 132 7.84 -3.25 -1.37
N LEU A 133 6.63 -3.38 -1.92
CA LEU A 133 5.70 -4.45 -1.57
C LEU A 133 6.25 -5.83 -1.98
N ALA A 134 6.87 -5.93 -3.18
CA ALA A 134 7.53 -7.15 -3.64
C ALA A 134 8.66 -7.57 -2.70
N ALA A 135 9.52 -6.64 -2.32
CA ALA A 135 10.64 -6.91 -1.43
C ALA A 135 10.18 -7.41 -0.04
N GLU A 136 9.09 -6.87 0.50
CA GLU A 136 8.51 -7.36 1.76
C GLU A 136 8.00 -8.80 1.63
N LEU A 137 7.24 -9.10 0.57
CA LEU A 137 6.73 -10.46 0.31
C LEU A 137 7.88 -11.44 0.04
N GLU A 138 8.86 -11.04 -0.76
CA GLU A 138 10.06 -11.83 -1.05
C GLU A 138 10.80 -12.24 0.22
N SER A 139 11.04 -11.29 1.12
CA SER A 139 11.69 -11.56 2.41
C SER A 139 10.90 -12.60 3.24
N ARG A 140 9.57 -12.54 3.24
CA ARG A 140 8.72 -13.50 3.96
C ARG A 140 8.72 -14.88 3.29
N ILE A 141 8.74 -14.93 1.97
CA ILE A 141 8.85 -16.18 1.21
C ILE A 141 10.20 -16.84 1.49
N GLN A 142 11.30 -16.09 1.45
CA GLN A 142 12.65 -16.60 1.77
C GLN A 142 12.71 -17.18 3.19
N ALA A 143 12.15 -16.49 4.18
CA ALA A 143 12.09 -16.98 5.55
C ALA A 143 11.29 -18.30 5.67
N ALA A 144 10.16 -18.41 4.96
CA ALA A 144 9.34 -19.62 4.96
C ALA A 144 10.03 -20.79 4.22
N GLN A 145 10.78 -20.51 3.15
CA GLN A 145 11.59 -21.53 2.46
C GLN A 145 12.76 -22.01 3.34
N ALA A 146 13.48 -21.10 3.97
CA ALA A 146 14.58 -21.44 4.89
C ALA A 146 14.10 -22.31 6.06
N GLY A 147 12.86 -22.12 6.51
CA GLY A 147 12.20 -22.96 7.52
C GLY A 147 11.64 -24.30 6.97
N GLY A 148 11.82 -24.62 5.70
CA GLY A 148 11.30 -25.83 5.08
C GLY A 148 9.77 -25.87 4.93
N HIS A 149 9.12 -24.71 4.95
CA HIS A 149 7.66 -24.60 4.91
C HIS A 149 7.11 -24.39 3.50
N LEU A 150 7.95 -24.00 2.56
CA LEU A 150 7.64 -23.82 1.14
C LEU A 150 8.58 -24.64 0.26
N PRO A 151 8.13 -25.09 -0.91
CA PRO A 151 9.00 -25.69 -1.91
C PRO A 151 10.07 -24.69 -2.37
N VAL A 152 11.17 -25.21 -2.90
CA VAL A 152 12.21 -24.38 -3.53
C VAL A 152 11.64 -23.73 -4.79
N GLN A 153 11.67 -22.41 -4.83
CA GLN A 153 11.16 -21.59 -5.94
C GLN A 153 11.90 -20.25 -5.94
N ASP A 154 11.85 -19.51 -7.04
CA ASP A 154 12.44 -18.17 -7.14
C ASP A 154 11.58 -17.17 -6.34
N PRO A 155 12.07 -16.63 -5.21
CA PRO A 155 11.28 -15.74 -4.36
C PRO A 155 10.92 -14.41 -5.05
N ALA A 156 11.79 -13.90 -5.94
CA ALA A 156 11.54 -12.66 -6.67
C ALA A 156 10.40 -12.84 -7.70
N LEU A 157 10.44 -13.93 -8.47
CA LEU A 157 9.38 -14.25 -9.42
C LEU A 157 8.04 -14.46 -8.73
N VAL A 158 8.04 -15.21 -7.64
CA VAL A 158 6.82 -15.56 -6.91
C VAL A 158 6.23 -14.35 -6.19
N SER A 159 7.05 -13.48 -5.61
CA SER A 159 6.56 -12.24 -5.00
C SER A 159 5.90 -11.32 -6.04
N ALA A 160 6.49 -11.21 -7.23
CA ALA A 160 5.89 -10.45 -8.34
C ALA A 160 4.54 -11.03 -8.79
N ALA A 161 4.44 -12.37 -8.90
CA ALA A 161 3.19 -13.06 -9.23
C ALA A 161 2.10 -12.82 -8.16
N LEU A 162 2.46 -12.88 -6.88
CA LEU A 162 1.54 -12.59 -5.77
C LEU A 162 1.00 -11.16 -5.82
N ILE A 163 1.85 -10.19 -6.16
CA ILE A 163 1.39 -8.81 -6.39
C ILE A 163 0.34 -8.76 -7.49
N GLY A 164 0.57 -9.45 -8.62
CA GLY A 164 -0.42 -9.55 -9.69
C GLY A 164 -1.76 -10.13 -9.21
N ILE A 165 -1.73 -11.24 -8.46
CA ILE A 165 -2.94 -11.84 -7.86
C ILE A 165 -3.67 -10.85 -6.97
N LEU A 166 -2.96 -10.14 -6.10
CA LEU A 166 -3.55 -9.21 -5.14
C LEU A 166 -4.09 -7.96 -5.82
N LEU A 167 -3.33 -7.35 -6.74
CA LEU A 167 -3.76 -6.14 -7.41
C LEU A 167 -4.98 -6.40 -8.30
N GLU A 168 -4.93 -7.39 -9.19
CA GLU A 168 -6.04 -7.69 -10.09
C GLU A 168 -7.24 -8.26 -9.33
N GLY A 169 -7.03 -9.12 -8.33
CA GLY A 169 -8.12 -9.73 -7.58
C GLY A 169 -8.84 -8.77 -6.64
N LEU A 170 -8.17 -7.72 -6.13
CA LEU A 170 -8.77 -6.79 -5.17
C LEU A 170 -9.38 -5.55 -5.82
N PHE A 171 -8.69 -4.94 -6.79
CA PHE A 171 -9.09 -3.61 -7.29
C PHE A 171 -8.67 -3.31 -8.73
N GLY A 172 -7.99 -4.22 -9.43
CA GLY A 172 -7.67 -4.08 -10.84
C GLY A 172 -8.90 -4.08 -11.75
N PRO A 173 -8.73 -3.82 -13.05
CA PRO A 173 -9.82 -3.80 -14.02
C PRO A 173 -10.62 -5.11 -14.11
N LEU A 174 -9.98 -6.24 -13.76
CA LEU A 174 -10.61 -7.57 -13.76
C LEU A 174 -11.23 -7.94 -12.41
N ALA A 175 -11.04 -7.12 -11.37
CA ALA A 175 -11.57 -7.42 -10.06
C ALA A 175 -13.12 -7.47 -10.09
N PRO A 176 -13.73 -8.45 -9.42
CA PRO A 176 -15.18 -8.51 -9.29
C PRO A 176 -15.74 -7.20 -8.72
N ALA A 177 -16.91 -6.81 -9.17
CA ALA A 177 -17.59 -5.65 -8.61
C ALA A 177 -17.69 -5.77 -7.09
N SER A 178 -17.27 -4.73 -6.39
CA SER A 178 -17.39 -4.70 -4.94
C SER A 178 -18.86 -4.72 -4.55
N SER A 179 -19.21 -5.58 -3.63
CA SER A 179 -20.53 -5.58 -3.00
C SER A 179 -20.36 -5.04 -1.59
N ASP A 180 -21.15 -4.03 -1.23
CA ASP A 180 -21.18 -3.47 0.13
C ASP A 180 -21.90 -4.41 1.12
N ALA A 181 -22.27 -5.63 0.68
CA ALA A 181 -22.94 -6.60 1.53
C ALA A 181 -22.04 -7.00 2.71
N PRO A 182 -22.53 -6.96 3.94
CA PRO A 182 -21.80 -7.40 5.12
C PRO A 182 -21.26 -8.83 4.93
N GLY A 183 -19.97 -9.02 5.19
CA GLY A 183 -19.31 -10.32 5.04
C GLY A 183 -18.65 -10.57 3.68
N LYS A 184 -19.10 -9.96 2.58
CA LYS A 184 -18.51 -10.21 1.24
C LYS A 184 -17.07 -9.71 1.13
N THR A 185 -16.75 -8.60 1.75
CA THR A 185 -15.37 -8.10 1.89
C THR A 185 -14.47 -9.12 2.59
N ARG A 186 -14.94 -9.70 3.69
CA ARG A 186 -14.20 -10.72 4.43
C ARG A 186 -13.99 -11.98 3.58
N GLU A 187 -15.02 -12.44 2.91
CA GLU A 187 -14.96 -13.59 2.01
C GLU A 187 -13.96 -13.39 0.88
N THR A 188 -13.97 -12.21 0.23
CA THR A 188 -13.01 -11.86 -0.82
C THR A 188 -11.57 -11.88 -0.29
N VAL A 189 -11.32 -11.26 0.85
CA VAL A 189 -10.00 -11.25 1.50
C VAL A 189 -9.53 -12.68 1.81
N GLN A 190 -10.37 -13.49 2.41
CA GLN A 190 -10.04 -14.89 2.71
C GLN A 190 -9.76 -15.70 1.44
N THR A 191 -10.60 -15.55 0.42
CA THR A 191 -10.45 -16.28 -0.86
C THR A 191 -9.13 -15.92 -1.54
N LEU A 192 -8.79 -14.63 -1.63
CA LEU A 192 -7.53 -14.19 -2.25
C LEU A 192 -6.31 -14.58 -1.42
N THR A 193 -6.41 -14.54 -0.09
CA THR A 193 -5.34 -15.03 0.76
C THR A 193 -5.11 -16.52 0.56
N LEU A 194 -6.18 -17.33 0.55
CA LEU A 194 -6.09 -18.77 0.26
C LEU A 194 -5.50 -19.05 -1.13
N LEU A 195 -5.95 -18.32 -2.15
CA LEU A 195 -5.38 -18.44 -3.51
C LEU A 195 -3.89 -18.15 -3.51
N SER A 196 -3.47 -17.05 -2.86
CA SER A 196 -2.06 -16.69 -2.72
C SER A 196 -1.23 -17.79 -2.04
N LEU A 197 -1.70 -18.33 -0.94
CA LEU A 197 -1.01 -19.39 -0.21
C LEU A 197 -0.90 -20.70 -1.03
N ARG A 198 -1.96 -21.05 -1.74
CA ARG A 198 -1.97 -22.22 -2.65
C ARG A 198 -1.02 -22.05 -3.82
N ALA A 199 -0.97 -20.86 -4.40
CA ALA A 199 -0.03 -20.53 -5.49
C ALA A 199 1.44 -20.69 -5.05
N LEU A 200 1.73 -20.55 -3.76
CA LEU A 200 3.03 -20.81 -3.15
C LEU A 200 3.32 -22.30 -2.91
N GLY A 201 2.40 -23.20 -3.24
CA GLY A 201 2.55 -24.64 -3.02
C GLY A 201 2.12 -25.13 -1.63
N ILE A 202 1.41 -24.31 -0.85
CA ILE A 202 0.89 -24.72 0.44
C ILE A 202 -0.36 -25.57 0.23
N VAL A 203 -0.38 -26.79 0.75
CA VAL A 203 -1.54 -27.70 0.65
C VAL A 203 -2.78 -27.09 1.29
N ASP A 204 -3.94 -27.34 0.71
CA ASP A 204 -5.22 -26.69 1.04
C ASP A 204 -5.58 -26.74 2.54
N ALA A 205 -5.44 -27.90 3.17
CA ALA A 205 -5.75 -28.05 4.59
C ALA A 205 -4.90 -27.13 5.47
N ARG A 206 -3.61 -26.98 5.15
CA ARG A 206 -2.69 -26.10 5.89
C ARG A 206 -2.98 -24.62 5.59
N ALA A 207 -3.27 -24.31 4.32
CA ALA A 207 -3.61 -22.94 3.92
C ALA A 207 -4.87 -22.44 4.64
N ARG A 208 -5.92 -23.27 4.75
CA ARG A 208 -7.15 -22.94 5.50
C ARG A 208 -6.91 -22.71 6.99
N GLY A 209 -5.97 -23.42 7.59
CA GLY A 209 -5.60 -23.21 9.00
C GLY A 209 -4.84 -21.92 9.28
N LEU A 210 -4.41 -21.19 8.24
CA LEU A 210 -3.68 -19.93 8.33
C LEU A 210 -4.56 -18.68 8.07
N VAL A 211 -5.79 -18.84 7.60
CA VAL A 211 -6.73 -17.78 7.19
C VAL A 211 -7.97 -17.77 8.07
#